data_597f6f6215dfbc8dd788145b7e78e434
#
_entry.id   597f6f6215dfbc8dd788145b7e78e434
#
_cell.length_a   1.000
_cell.length_b   1.000
_cell.length_c   1.000
_cell.angle_alpha   90.00
_cell.angle_beta   90.00
_cell.angle_gamma   90.00
#
_symmetry.space_group_name_H-M   'P 1'
#
loop_
_entity.id
_entity.type
_entity.pdbx_description
1 polymer ?
#
loop_
_entity_poly.entity_id
_entity_poly.type
_entity_poly.pdbx_seq_one_letter_code
_entity_poly.pdbx_strand_id
1 'polypeptide(L)'
;MFNSIRIKLVIWFLIVFSLVFTSLEVFLYYKLESIIVSTTDDHLRSTIDTIAGLLALEDDHGQLEMELIELAHSAKGDYAEKLSGRYYQVVDSKGEILSRSPSLVLADEKLPVVTNASTSKFETVIGPNGTPIRLVSHSYQFSKGLLTVQAGDSIADTYKLLRSFKKAVIISYPIIFILCGIGTYLITGWALRSIRVFSASIDQITDKDLSTRIDEVNSADELKGLAGSFNTMLKRLEMSFNRQRQFLSDASHELRTPTSIIRSYCDVTLNRERSAEEYKDVLRKISDSVNRMCDIINRILTISRLDNMAVLFRPARVDLKAVVEDVVKLVEPNAATRGVRINMSGNDVIINGDREGLTEMFTNIVENAIKYNKPEGNVDININEVNGSALISVADTGIGIPEEETKKIFDRFYRVDASRGQTIGSGLGLSIVYSIVEFHGGRIEVESTLGKGSIFKVYLPKDYTLLGSNQGSL
;
A
#
# COMPACT_ATOMS: atom_id res chain seq x y z
N MET A 1 0.26 -26.46 12.95
CA MET A 1 0.63 -25.46 13.98
C MET A 1 1.56 -24.34 13.46
N PHE A 2 2.33 -24.53 12.41
CA PHE A 2 3.29 -23.56 11.85
C PHE A 2 2.73 -22.53 10.86
N ASN A 3 1.43 -22.43 10.67
CA ASN A 3 0.84 -21.53 9.66
C ASN A 3 0.51 -20.11 10.18
N SER A 4 0.74 -19.86 11.49
CA SER A 4 0.52 -18.54 12.06
C SER A 4 1.65 -17.59 11.66
N ILE A 5 1.30 -16.46 11.04
CA ILE A 5 2.22 -15.36 10.69
C ILE A 5 3.05 -14.95 11.91
N ARG A 6 2.45 -14.95 13.10
CA ARG A 6 3.12 -14.64 14.37
C ARG A 6 4.31 -15.56 14.63
N ILE A 7 4.14 -16.87 14.48
CA ILE A 7 5.20 -17.86 14.71
C ILE A 7 6.30 -17.73 13.66
N LYS A 8 5.93 -17.52 12.39
CA LYS A 8 6.91 -17.32 11.31
C LYS A 8 7.79 -16.10 11.55
N LEU A 9 7.21 -14.98 11.98
CA LEU A 9 7.95 -13.75 12.30
C LEU A 9 8.89 -13.95 13.49
N VAL A 10 8.44 -14.64 14.54
CA VAL A 10 9.29 -14.94 15.70
C VAL A 10 10.47 -15.82 15.30
N ILE A 11 10.24 -16.89 14.53
CA ILE A 11 11.32 -17.78 14.08
C ILE A 11 12.30 -17.02 13.19
N TRP A 12 11.82 -16.23 12.24
CA TRP A 12 12.67 -15.46 11.35
C TRP A 12 13.54 -14.46 12.14
N PHE A 13 12.93 -13.74 13.09
CA PHE A 13 13.66 -12.81 13.95
C PHE A 13 14.73 -13.52 14.78
N LEU A 14 14.41 -14.66 15.37
CA LEU A 14 15.37 -15.44 16.18
C LEU A 14 16.54 -15.96 15.35
N ILE A 15 16.31 -16.36 14.09
CA ILE A 15 17.38 -16.78 13.16
C ILE A 15 18.31 -15.60 12.88
N VAL A 16 17.76 -14.44 12.49
CA VAL A 16 18.57 -13.24 12.21
C VAL A 16 19.32 -12.78 13.46
N PHE A 17 18.64 -12.73 14.60
CA PHE A 17 19.25 -12.38 15.88
C PHE A 17 20.42 -13.32 16.21
N SER A 18 20.22 -14.63 16.09
CA SER A 18 21.27 -15.64 16.36
C SER A 18 22.49 -15.42 15.46
N LEU A 19 22.29 -15.17 14.17
CA LEU A 19 23.37 -14.95 13.21
C LEU A 19 24.17 -13.67 13.53
N VAL A 20 23.47 -12.57 13.78
CA VAL A 20 24.12 -11.28 14.11
C VAL A 20 24.86 -11.36 15.43
N PHE A 21 24.22 -11.94 16.45
CA PHE A 21 24.81 -12.06 17.80
C PHE A 21 26.05 -12.95 17.78
N THR A 22 25.97 -14.12 17.14
CA THR A 22 27.15 -15.02 17.01
C THR A 22 28.28 -14.36 16.24
N SER A 23 28.00 -13.63 15.17
CA SER A 23 29.01 -12.89 14.41
C SER A 23 29.69 -11.83 15.27
N LEU A 24 28.92 -11.09 16.05
CA LEU A 24 29.43 -10.09 16.98
C LEU A 24 30.33 -10.69 18.05
N GLU A 25 29.91 -11.83 18.66
CA GLU A 25 30.69 -12.54 19.69
C GLU A 25 32.02 -13.01 19.13
N VAL A 26 32.02 -13.62 17.96
CA VAL A 26 33.25 -14.06 17.26
C VAL A 26 34.16 -12.88 17.00
N PHE A 27 33.63 -11.77 16.50
CA PHE A 27 34.40 -10.56 16.26
C PHE A 27 35.03 -10.01 17.56
N LEU A 28 34.24 -9.91 18.64
CA LEU A 28 34.73 -9.40 19.92
C LEU A 28 35.82 -10.31 20.52
N TYR A 29 35.64 -11.63 20.40
CA TYR A 29 36.66 -12.58 20.88
C TYR A 29 38.00 -12.36 20.18
N TYR A 30 38.04 -12.36 18.86
CA TYR A 30 39.26 -12.13 18.09
C TYR A 30 39.84 -10.72 18.29
N LYS A 31 39.00 -9.72 18.44
CA LYS A 31 39.45 -8.35 18.69
C LYS A 31 40.09 -8.24 20.08
N LEU A 32 39.50 -8.86 21.11
CA LEU A 32 40.04 -8.88 22.45
C LEU A 32 41.37 -9.63 22.50
N GLU A 33 41.47 -10.81 21.88
CA GLU A 33 42.71 -11.58 21.76
C GLU A 33 43.81 -10.74 21.05
N SER A 34 43.49 -10.10 19.95
CA SER A 34 44.44 -9.25 19.20
C SER A 34 44.95 -8.07 20.04
N ILE A 35 44.06 -7.38 20.78
CA ILE A 35 44.45 -6.25 21.63
C ILE A 35 45.42 -6.71 22.72
N ILE A 36 45.08 -7.79 23.42
CA ILE A 36 45.90 -8.27 24.53
C ILE A 36 47.30 -8.73 24.02
N VAL A 37 47.35 -9.47 22.92
CA VAL A 37 48.59 -9.92 22.33
C VAL A 37 49.46 -8.72 21.90
N SER A 38 48.83 -7.72 21.20
CA SER A 38 49.54 -6.51 20.77
C SER A 38 50.12 -5.72 21.95
N THR A 39 49.31 -5.53 23.02
CA THR A 39 49.75 -4.84 24.25
C THR A 39 50.93 -5.56 24.92
N THR A 40 50.87 -6.91 24.95
CA THR A 40 51.98 -7.73 25.47
C THR A 40 53.24 -7.62 24.63
N ASP A 41 53.09 -7.62 23.30
CA ASP A 41 54.21 -7.48 22.39
C ASP A 41 54.89 -6.09 22.53
N ASP A 42 54.12 -5.01 22.69
CA ASP A 42 54.63 -3.64 22.89
C ASP A 42 55.39 -3.55 24.24
N HIS A 43 54.83 -4.16 25.31
CA HIS A 43 55.49 -4.22 26.62
C HIS A 43 56.81 -4.99 26.54
N LEU A 44 56.80 -6.16 25.89
CA LEU A 44 58.00 -6.97 25.73
C LEU A 44 59.10 -6.24 24.89
N ARG A 45 58.72 -5.51 23.86
CA ARG A 45 59.63 -4.68 23.05
C ARG A 45 60.28 -3.61 23.93
N SER A 46 59.49 -2.88 24.69
CA SER A 46 60.03 -1.87 25.64
C SER A 46 60.96 -2.49 26.66
N THR A 47 60.66 -3.71 27.11
CA THR A 47 61.50 -4.43 28.07
C THR A 47 62.89 -4.80 27.51
N ILE A 48 62.94 -5.39 26.29
CA ILE A 48 64.26 -5.73 25.67
C ILE A 48 65.05 -4.49 25.32
N ASP A 49 64.44 -3.40 24.88
CA ASP A 49 65.12 -2.13 24.56
C ASP A 49 65.69 -1.53 25.87
N THR A 50 64.99 -1.61 26.97
CA THR A 50 65.46 -1.18 28.30
C THR A 50 66.65 -2.00 28.75
N ILE A 51 66.57 -3.32 28.66
CA ILE A 51 67.68 -4.23 29.04
C ILE A 51 68.90 -3.98 28.14
N ALA A 52 68.70 -3.87 26.83
CA ALA A 52 69.77 -3.57 25.87
C ALA A 52 70.42 -2.21 26.13
N GLY A 53 69.58 -1.19 26.46
CA GLY A 53 70.09 0.15 26.84
C GLY A 53 70.96 0.16 28.10
N LEU A 54 70.58 -0.62 29.12
CA LEU A 54 71.37 -0.78 30.31
C LEU A 54 72.72 -1.47 29.96
N LEU A 55 72.70 -2.54 29.21
CA LEU A 55 73.92 -3.25 28.76
C LEU A 55 74.82 -2.36 27.91
N ALA A 56 74.29 -1.45 27.08
CA ALA A 56 75.06 -0.56 26.24
C ALA A 56 75.80 0.55 27.02
N LEU A 57 75.15 1.12 28.04
CA LEU A 57 75.76 2.15 28.89
C LEU A 57 77.05 1.67 29.57
N GLU A 58 77.17 0.42 29.80
CA GLU A 58 78.24 -0.22 30.55
C GLU A 58 79.30 -0.94 29.69
N ASP A 59 78.94 -1.26 28.46
CA ASP A 59 79.91 -1.69 27.45
C ASP A 59 80.95 -0.62 27.18
N ASP A 60 80.57 0.66 27.29
CA ASP A 60 81.47 1.83 27.21
C ASP A 60 82.46 1.92 28.35
N HIS A 61 82.20 1.31 29.53
CA HIS A 61 83.07 1.30 30.71
C HIS A 61 83.89 0.02 30.88
N GLY A 62 83.71 -0.98 30.02
CA GLY A 62 84.46 -2.22 30.05
C GLY A 62 84.16 -3.22 31.13
N GLN A 63 83.00 -3.04 31.88
CA GLN A 63 82.63 -3.80 33.05
C GLN A 63 81.40 -4.73 32.82
N LEU A 64 81.13 -5.11 31.56
CA LEU A 64 79.99 -5.89 31.15
C LEU A 64 79.72 -7.19 31.97
N GLU A 65 80.75 -7.84 32.50
CA GLU A 65 80.61 -9.04 33.32
C GLU A 65 80.08 -8.77 34.73
N MET A 66 80.41 -7.64 35.33
CA MET A 66 80.00 -7.28 36.69
C MET A 66 78.51 -6.92 36.71
N GLU A 67 78.01 -6.33 35.65
CA GLU A 67 76.64 -5.84 35.53
C GLU A 67 75.62 -6.83 35.03
N LEU A 68 76.03 -7.81 34.25
CA LEU A 68 75.18 -8.98 34.00
C LEU A 68 74.84 -9.65 35.36
N ILE A 69 75.67 -9.55 36.38
CA ILE A 69 75.45 -9.98 37.76
C ILE A 69 74.58 -8.95 38.49
N GLU A 70 74.83 -7.66 38.30
CA GLU A 70 74.08 -6.57 38.95
C GLU A 70 72.68 -6.41 38.40
N LEU A 71 72.47 -6.60 37.05
CA LEU A 71 71.17 -6.71 36.42
C LEU A 71 70.32 -7.82 37.08
N ALA A 72 70.97 -8.97 37.38
CA ALA A 72 70.31 -10.06 38.08
C ALA A 72 69.96 -9.70 39.52
N HIS A 73 70.71 -8.78 40.17
CA HIS A 73 70.48 -8.35 41.55
C HIS A 73 69.60 -7.09 41.66
N SER A 74 69.62 -6.19 40.68
CA SER A 74 68.84 -4.94 40.70
C SER A 74 67.44 -5.11 40.15
N ALA A 75 67.14 -6.16 39.42
CA ALA A 75 65.79 -6.51 38.96
C ALA A 75 64.90 -6.95 40.16
N LYS A 76 64.89 -6.09 41.21
CA LYS A 76 63.97 -6.22 42.36
C LYS A 76 62.59 -5.72 41.88
N GLY A 77 61.60 -6.56 41.99
CA GLY A 77 60.22 -6.27 41.59
C GLY A 77 59.62 -7.43 40.81
N ASP A 78 59.06 -7.13 39.67
CA ASP A 78 58.32 -8.08 38.84
C ASP A 78 59.10 -9.32 38.37
N TYR A 79 60.44 -9.31 38.47
CA TYR A 79 61.30 -10.41 38.09
C TYR A 79 61.89 -11.18 39.27
N ALA A 80 61.65 -10.75 40.51
CA ALA A 80 62.29 -11.26 41.72
C ALA A 80 61.65 -12.52 42.32
N GLU A 81 60.37 -12.70 42.13
CA GLU A 81 59.66 -13.84 42.68
C GLU A 81 59.86 -15.10 41.82
N LYS A 82 59.91 -16.26 42.46
CA LYS A 82 59.95 -17.52 41.74
C LYS A 82 58.71 -17.63 40.84
N LEU A 83 58.96 -17.71 39.50
CA LEU A 83 57.93 -17.84 38.51
C LEU A 83 56.92 -16.64 38.51
N SER A 84 57.46 -15.42 38.66
CA SER A 84 56.66 -14.15 38.62
C SER A 84 55.84 -13.95 37.35
N GLY A 85 56.08 -14.75 36.32
CA GLY A 85 55.44 -14.61 35.02
C GLY A 85 56.19 -13.70 34.04
N ARG A 86 57.18 -12.96 34.57
CA ARG A 86 58.08 -12.11 33.77
C ARG A 86 59.51 -12.65 33.78
N TYR A 87 60.05 -12.82 32.61
CA TYR A 87 61.35 -13.46 32.41
C TYR A 87 62.21 -12.66 31.49
N TYR A 88 63.52 -12.65 31.72
CA TYR A 88 64.53 -12.25 30.73
C TYR A 88 65.70 -13.21 30.72
N GLN A 89 66.42 -13.27 29.61
CA GLN A 89 67.61 -14.07 29.42
C GLN A 89 68.50 -13.37 28.39
N VAL A 90 69.79 -13.32 28.64
CA VAL A 90 70.80 -12.80 27.71
C VAL A 90 71.68 -13.97 27.27
N VAL A 91 71.86 -14.13 25.99
CA VAL A 91 72.54 -15.27 25.39
C VAL A 91 73.65 -14.74 24.42
N ASP A 92 74.78 -15.37 24.40
CA ASP A 92 75.85 -15.05 23.45
C ASP A 92 75.59 -15.64 22.05
N SER A 93 76.50 -15.33 21.13
CA SER A 93 76.43 -15.81 19.71
C SER A 93 76.56 -17.34 19.57
N LYS A 94 77.08 -18.04 20.64
CA LYS A 94 77.24 -19.51 20.67
C LYS A 94 76.06 -20.19 21.34
N GLY A 95 75.10 -19.43 21.91
CA GLY A 95 73.98 -19.96 22.65
C GLY A 95 74.23 -20.18 24.15
N GLU A 96 75.36 -19.68 24.70
CA GLU A 96 75.65 -19.71 26.11
C GLU A 96 74.85 -18.62 26.84
N ILE A 97 74.25 -18.98 27.97
CA ILE A 97 73.45 -18.06 28.77
C ILE A 97 74.37 -17.24 29.67
N LEU A 98 74.42 -15.93 29.42
CA LEU A 98 75.24 -15.00 30.20
C LEU A 98 74.51 -14.48 31.43
N SER A 99 73.22 -14.24 31.33
CA SER A 99 72.42 -13.77 32.44
C SER A 99 70.97 -14.28 32.32
N ARG A 100 70.33 -14.48 33.48
CA ARG A 100 68.91 -14.85 33.58
C ARG A 100 68.23 -14.02 34.66
N SER A 101 66.93 -13.75 34.47
CA SER A 101 66.12 -13.12 35.52
C SER A 101 66.17 -13.94 36.83
N PRO A 102 66.10 -13.29 38.00
CA PRO A 102 66.07 -14.00 39.30
C PRO A 102 64.95 -15.06 39.34
N SER A 103 63.85 -14.82 38.75
CA SER A 103 62.73 -15.76 38.66
C SER A 103 63.06 -17.05 37.91
N LEU A 104 63.88 -17.00 36.87
CA LEU A 104 64.41 -18.19 36.15
C LEU A 104 65.49 -18.90 36.93
N VAL A 105 66.37 -18.15 37.59
CA VAL A 105 67.43 -18.71 38.43
C VAL A 105 66.83 -19.47 39.62
N LEU A 106 65.88 -18.90 40.35
CA LEU A 106 65.17 -19.50 41.44
C LEU A 106 64.38 -20.76 41.04
N ALA A 107 63.93 -20.84 39.80
CA ALA A 107 63.21 -21.98 39.27
C ALA A 107 64.09 -23.04 38.66
N ASP A 108 65.37 -22.78 38.51
CA ASP A 108 66.32 -23.59 37.73
C ASP A 108 65.83 -23.90 36.29
N GLU A 109 65.20 -22.88 35.68
CA GLU A 109 64.62 -22.97 34.33
C GLU A 109 65.33 -22.02 33.36
N LYS A 110 65.10 -22.22 32.06
CA LYS A 110 65.62 -21.38 30.99
C LYS A 110 64.59 -21.15 29.90
N LEU A 111 64.72 -20.02 29.20
CA LEU A 111 63.92 -19.76 28.04
C LEU A 111 64.49 -20.54 26.84
N PRO A 112 63.65 -20.87 25.83
CA PRO A 112 64.11 -21.44 24.58
C PRO A 112 65.19 -20.54 23.97
N VAL A 113 66.40 -21.07 23.72
CA VAL A 113 67.53 -20.31 23.21
C VAL A 113 67.31 -19.99 21.71
N VAL A 114 67.27 -18.70 21.40
CA VAL A 114 67.27 -18.20 20.01
C VAL A 114 68.54 -17.36 19.81
N THR A 115 69.32 -17.67 18.81
CA THR A 115 70.54 -16.95 18.46
C THR A 115 70.36 -16.22 17.11
N ASN A 116 71.03 -15.07 16.93
CA ASN A 116 71.06 -14.31 15.67
C ASN A 116 69.68 -13.79 15.20
N ALA A 117 68.86 -13.27 16.08
CA ALA A 117 67.61 -12.64 15.78
C ALA A 117 67.84 -11.17 15.31
N SER A 118 68.09 -10.94 14.03
CA SER A 118 68.35 -9.62 13.47
C SER A 118 67.15 -8.66 13.50
N THR A 119 65.95 -9.17 13.70
CA THR A 119 64.70 -8.42 13.92
C THR A 119 63.98 -8.95 15.14
N SER A 120 63.24 -8.12 15.87
CA SER A 120 62.43 -8.54 17.03
C SER A 120 61.45 -9.61 16.62
N LYS A 121 61.67 -10.85 17.03
CA LYS A 121 60.80 -12.00 16.72
C LYS A 121 59.95 -12.33 17.91
N PHE A 122 58.62 -12.22 17.72
CA PHE A 122 57.64 -12.54 18.75
C PHE A 122 57.07 -13.96 18.53
N GLU A 123 57.15 -14.80 19.55
CA GLU A 123 56.66 -16.18 19.48
C GLU A 123 55.93 -16.54 20.77
N THR A 124 54.91 -17.36 20.64
CA THR A 124 54.26 -17.97 21.82
C THR A 124 54.89 -19.33 22.03
N VAL A 125 55.55 -19.53 23.18
CA VAL A 125 56.24 -20.75 23.52
C VAL A 125 55.78 -21.29 24.86
N ILE A 126 56.09 -22.57 25.13
CA ILE A 126 55.88 -23.15 26.46
C ILE A 126 57.09 -22.72 27.29
N GLY A 127 56.85 -21.92 28.32
CA GLY A 127 57.85 -21.45 29.25
C GLY A 127 57.92 -22.28 30.51
N PRO A 128 58.52 -21.73 31.59
CA PRO A 128 58.68 -22.39 32.86
C PRO A 128 57.37 -22.95 33.39
N ASN A 129 57.47 -24.13 34.05
CA ASN A 129 56.33 -24.88 34.57
C ASN A 129 55.24 -25.23 33.51
N GLY A 130 55.57 -25.27 32.23
CA GLY A 130 54.61 -25.58 31.18
C GLY A 130 53.57 -24.47 30.96
N THR A 131 53.82 -23.24 31.43
CA THR A 131 52.92 -22.10 31.24
C THR A 131 53.16 -21.47 29.85
N PRO A 132 52.13 -21.09 29.12
CA PRO A 132 52.33 -20.37 27.83
C PRO A 132 52.86 -18.96 28.13
N ILE A 133 53.97 -18.63 27.48
CA ILE A 133 54.58 -17.28 27.51
C ILE A 133 54.67 -16.71 26.12
N ARG A 134 54.58 -15.40 26.04
CA ARG A 134 54.91 -14.63 24.86
C ARG A 134 56.38 -14.25 24.98
N LEU A 135 57.19 -14.64 24.03
CA LEU A 135 58.65 -14.45 23.99
C LEU A 135 59.03 -13.51 22.88
N VAL A 136 59.87 -12.53 23.17
CA VAL A 136 60.56 -11.73 22.18
C VAL A 136 62.05 -11.98 22.25
N SER A 137 62.70 -12.07 21.12
CA SER A 137 64.16 -12.20 20.97
C SER A 137 64.70 -11.15 19.98
N HIS A 138 65.72 -10.44 20.39
CA HIS A 138 66.43 -9.50 19.50
C HIS A 138 67.92 -9.48 19.77
N SER A 139 68.71 -9.45 18.73
CA SER A 139 70.19 -9.46 18.84
C SER A 139 70.76 -8.06 18.66
N TYR A 140 71.54 -7.63 19.62
CA TYR A 140 72.23 -6.35 19.63
C TYR A 140 73.76 -6.53 19.47
N GLN A 141 74.40 -5.62 18.77
CA GLN A 141 75.88 -5.64 18.61
C GLN A 141 76.51 -4.86 19.76
N PHE A 142 77.36 -5.51 20.53
CA PHE A 142 78.14 -4.93 21.63
C PHE A 142 79.65 -5.08 21.33
N SER A 143 80.54 -4.46 22.17
CA SER A 143 82.01 -4.52 21.98
C SER A 143 82.53 -5.96 22.04
N LYS A 144 81.98 -6.83 22.83
CA LYS A 144 82.34 -8.25 23.01
C LYS A 144 81.64 -9.21 22.01
N GLY A 145 80.85 -8.67 21.08
CA GLY A 145 80.19 -9.44 20.04
C GLY A 145 78.70 -9.30 20.02
N LEU A 146 78.01 -10.20 19.28
CA LEU A 146 76.55 -10.19 19.16
C LEU A 146 75.92 -10.87 20.37
N LEU A 147 75.09 -10.15 21.13
CA LEU A 147 74.30 -10.67 22.23
C LEU A 147 72.82 -10.68 21.88
N THR A 148 72.13 -11.74 22.20
CA THR A 148 70.68 -11.86 22.04
C THR A 148 69.99 -11.64 23.38
N VAL A 149 69.19 -10.57 23.46
CA VAL A 149 68.33 -10.31 24.62
C VAL A 149 66.97 -10.93 24.33
N GLN A 150 66.54 -11.74 25.30
CA GLN A 150 65.24 -12.38 25.27
C GLN A 150 64.43 -11.90 26.46
N ALA A 151 63.15 -11.56 26.23
CA ALA A 151 62.22 -11.28 27.29
C ALA A 151 60.90 -12.09 27.06
N GLY A 152 60.33 -12.56 28.13
CA GLY A 152 59.10 -13.33 28.08
C GLY A 152 58.12 -12.88 29.13
N ASP A 153 56.85 -12.82 28.77
CA ASP A 153 55.75 -12.53 29.71
C ASP A 153 54.70 -13.64 29.65
N SER A 154 54.17 -14.00 30.81
CA SER A 154 53.17 -15.06 30.91
C SER A 154 51.82 -14.58 30.37
N ILE A 155 51.32 -15.30 29.42
CA ILE A 155 49.96 -15.07 28.85
C ILE A 155 48.92 -16.01 29.47
N ALA A 156 49.26 -16.68 30.59
CA ALA A 156 48.33 -17.59 31.25
C ALA A 156 47.07 -16.87 31.77
N ASP A 157 47.26 -15.66 32.33
CA ASP A 157 46.12 -14.87 32.81
C ASP A 157 45.28 -14.34 31.66
N THR A 158 45.91 -14.03 30.53
CA THR A 158 45.21 -13.71 29.29
C THR A 158 44.30 -14.85 28.84
N TYR A 159 44.79 -16.05 28.81
CA TYR A 159 43.97 -17.23 28.50
C TYR A 159 42.88 -17.51 29.53
N LYS A 160 43.13 -17.23 30.82
CA LYS A 160 42.08 -17.29 31.84
C LYS A 160 40.96 -16.27 31.59
N LEU A 161 41.34 -15.03 31.23
CA LEU A 161 40.41 -13.96 30.90
C LEU A 161 39.54 -14.33 29.67
N LEU A 162 40.19 -14.77 28.60
CA LEU A 162 39.48 -15.21 27.36
C LEU A 162 38.56 -16.41 27.66
N ARG A 163 38.98 -17.35 28.51
CA ARG A 163 38.13 -18.48 28.93
C ARG A 163 36.92 -17.99 29.75
N SER A 164 37.14 -17.03 30.66
CA SER A 164 36.05 -16.45 31.45
C SER A 164 35.06 -15.68 30.58
N PHE A 165 35.55 -14.91 29.59
CA PHE A 165 34.71 -14.26 28.59
C PHE A 165 33.88 -15.29 27.84
N LYS A 166 34.50 -16.36 27.30
CA LYS A 166 33.79 -17.44 26.61
C LYS A 166 32.72 -18.10 27.47
N LYS A 167 33.01 -18.35 28.79
CA LYS A 167 31.99 -18.88 29.71
C LYS A 167 30.84 -17.90 29.91
N ALA A 168 31.13 -16.62 30.09
CA ALA A 168 30.08 -15.60 30.24
C ALA A 168 29.15 -15.56 29.03
N VAL A 169 29.71 -15.62 27.84
CA VAL A 169 28.96 -15.68 26.58
C VAL A 169 28.07 -16.94 26.52
N ILE A 170 28.63 -18.12 26.78
CA ILE A 170 27.88 -19.41 26.76
C ILE A 170 26.70 -19.39 27.73
N ILE A 171 26.83 -18.71 28.88
CA ILE A 171 25.76 -18.62 29.88
C ILE A 171 24.72 -17.54 29.48
N SER A 172 25.17 -16.39 29.01
CA SER A 172 24.28 -15.26 28.69
C SER A 172 23.49 -15.48 27.40
N TYR A 173 24.06 -16.16 26.41
CA TYR A 173 23.42 -16.39 25.11
C TYR A 173 22.01 -17.00 25.18
N PRO A 174 21.78 -18.15 25.83
CA PRO A 174 20.45 -18.76 25.91
C PRO A 174 19.46 -17.89 26.69
N ILE A 175 19.90 -17.14 27.68
CA ILE A 175 19.05 -16.24 28.45
C ILE A 175 18.54 -15.10 27.56
N ILE A 176 19.45 -14.44 26.87
CA ILE A 176 19.10 -13.34 25.93
C ILE A 176 18.22 -13.87 24.79
N PHE A 177 18.54 -15.04 24.24
CA PHE A 177 17.78 -15.68 23.18
C PHE A 177 16.32 -15.95 23.59
N ILE A 178 16.10 -16.47 24.79
CA ILE A 178 14.75 -16.72 25.33
C ILE A 178 14.01 -15.40 25.57
N LEU A 179 14.67 -14.41 26.18
CA LEU A 179 14.07 -13.09 26.43
C LEU A 179 13.67 -12.40 25.12
N CYS A 180 14.54 -12.43 24.11
CA CYS A 180 14.23 -11.92 22.77
C CYS A 180 13.07 -12.66 22.12
N GLY A 181 13.00 -13.98 22.25
CA GLY A 181 11.89 -14.79 21.76
C GLY A 181 10.55 -14.42 22.40
N ILE A 182 10.52 -14.28 23.72
CA ILE A 182 9.33 -13.85 24.47
C ILE A 182 8.94 -12.43 24.07
N GLY A 183 9.88 -11.49 24.05
CA GLY A 183 9.64 -10.10 23.66
C GLY A 183 9.04 -10.00 22.26
N THR A 184 9.67 -10.67 21.30
CA THR A 184 9.17 -10.69 19.91
C THR A 184 7.79 -11.32 19.81
N TYR A 185 7.52 -12.39 20.56
CA TYR A 185 6.21 -13.03 20.62
C TYR A 185 5.13 -12.08 21.15
N LEU A 186 5.41 -11.33 22.22
CA LEU A 186 4.47 -10.38 22.81
C LEU A 186 4.21 -9.18 21.88
N ILE A 187 5.27 -8.57 21.35
CA ILE A 187 5.18 -7.41 20.46
C ILE A 187 4.41 -7.78 19.18
N THR A 188 4.75 -8.92 18.54
CA THR A 188 4.04 -9.39 17.34
C THR A 188 2.56 -9.69 17.65
N GLY A 189 2.28 -10.24 18.83
CA GLY A 189 0.91 -10.49 19.27
C GLY A 189 0.10 -9.22 19.45
N TRP A 190 0.70 -8.18 20.00
CA TRP A 190 0.08 -6.86 20.17
C TRP A 190 -0.13 -6.15 18.82
N ALA A 191 0.89 -6.11 17.97
CA ALA A 191 0.78 -5.50 16.64
C ALA A 191 -0.28 -6.17 15.74
N LEU A 192 -0.36 -7.51 15.76
CA LEU A 192 -1.36 -8.25 14.96
C LEU A 192 -2.78 -8.20 15.57
N ARG A 193 -2.96 -7.67 16.78
CA ARG A 193 -4.29 -7.52 17.39
C ARG A 193 -5.14 -6.53 16.61
N SER A 194 -4.56 -5.41 16.20
CA SER A 194 -5.25 -4.38 15.42
C SER A 194 -5.76 -4.93 14.07
N ILE A 195 -4.95 -5.75 13.39
CA ILE A 195 -5.36 -6.40 12.13
C ILE A 195 -6.50 -7.39 12.36
N ARG A 196 -6.50 -8.14 13.47
CA ARG A 196 -7.60 -9.08 13.78
C ARG A 196 -8.90 -8.35 14.10
N VAL A 197 -8.85 -7.24 14.84
CA VAL A 197 -10.02 -6.41 15.11
C VAL A 197 -10.58 -5.84 13.81
N PHE A 198 -9.70 -5.32 12.94
CA PHE A 198 -10.07 -4.82 11.62
C PHE A 198 -10.76 -5.91 10.76
N SER A 199 -10.18 -7.11 10.68
CA SER A 199 -10.79 -8.24 9.95
C SER A 199 -12.14 -8.65 10.55
N ALA A 200 -12.26 -8.71 11.87
CA ALA A 200 -13.52 -9.04 12.52
C ALA A 200 -14.61 -7.99 12.27
N SER A 201 -14.25 -6.71 12.17
CA SER A 201 -15.19 -5.64 11.80
C SER A 201 -15.69 -5.79 10.36
N ILE A 202 -14.81 -6.20 9.43
CA ILE A 202 -15.21 -6.50 8.04
C ILE A 202 -16.17 -7.68 7.98
N ASP A 203 -15.92 -8.75 8.73
CA ASP A 203 -16.75 -9.96 8.74
C ASP A 203 -18.17 -9.70 9.29
N GLN A 204 -18.38 -8.62 10.06
CA GLN A 204 -19.70 -8.20 10.56
C GLN A 204 -20.51 -7.43 9.52
N ILE A 205 -19.87 -6.91 8.47
CA ILE A 205 -20.54 -6.16 7.40
C ILE A 205 -21.25 -7.14 6.48
N THR A 206 -22.55 -6.99 6.37
CA THR A 206 -23.39 -7.82 5.50
C THR A 206 -24.12 -6.97 4.47
N ASP A 207 -24.66 -7.61 3.45
CA ASP A 207 -25.52 -6.97 2.43
C ASP A 207 -26.77 -6.33 3.01
N LYS A 208 -27.19 -6.74 4.23
CA LYS A 208 -28.33 -6.19 4.96
C LYS A 208 -28.00 -4.97 5.80
N ASP A 209 -26.72 -4.84 6.21
CA ASP A 209 -26.25 -3.71 7.01
C ASP A 209 -24.89 -3.22 6.49
N LEU A 210 -24.96 -2.30 5.54
CA LEU A 210 -23.82 -1.58 4.99
C LEU A 210 -23.58 -0.24 5.71
N SER A 211 -24.35 0.08 6.75
CA SER A 211 -24.23 1.33 7.51
C SER A 211 -23.10 1.27 8.54
N THR A 212 -22.69 0.07 8.95
CA THR A 212 -21.58 -0.16 9.87
C THR A 212 -20.29 0.41 9.28
N ARG A 213 -19.52 1.13 10.11
CA ARG A 213 -18.22 1.70 9.73
C ARG A 213 -17.13 1.10 10.59
N ILE A 214 -15.93 0.99 9.99
CA ILE A 214 -14.74 0.57 10.73
C ILE A 214 -14.25 1.77 11.54
N ASP A 215 -14.02 1.56 12.83
CA ASP A 215 -13.52 2.59 13.75
C ASP A 215 -12.07 2.95 13.42
N GLU A 216 -11.86 4.21 13.03
CA GLU A 216 -10.54 4.76 12.68
C GLU A 216 -9.75 5.18 13.94
N VAL A 217 -10.43 5.46 15.06
CA VAL A 217 -9.83 6.10 16.24
C VAL A 217 -8.86 5.16 16.98
N ASN A 218 -9.13 3.86 16.98
CA ASN A 218 -8.33 2.84 17.69
C ASN A 218 -7.34 2.09 16.80
N SER A 219 -7.16 2.52 15.56
CA SER A 219 -6.27 1.87 14.59
C SER A 219 -4.86 2.48 14.62
N ALA A 220 -3.83 1.68 14.38
CA ALA A 220 -2.49 2.18 14.08
C ALA A 220 -2.53 3.09 12.84
N ASP A 221 -1.62 4.05 12.74
CA ASP A 221 -1.67 5.07 11.68
C ASP A 221 -1.73 4.48 10.27
N GLU A 222 -1.06 3.36 10.04
CA GLU A 222 -1.08 2.63 8.76
C GLU A 222 -2.46 2.01 8.46
N LEU A 223 -3.20 1.62 9.49
CA LEU A 223 -4.55 1.06 9.35
C LEU A 223 -5.63 2.13 9.22
N LYS A 224 -5.41 3.36 9.69
CA LYS A 224 -6.36 4.48 9.52
C LYS A 224 -6.61 4.78 8.04
N GLY A 225 -5.55 4.87 7.25
CA GLY A 225 -5.67 5.08 5.81
C GLY A 225 -6.46 3.98 5.10
N LEU A 226 -6.24 2.73 5.50
CA LEU A 226 -6.97 1.57 4.98
C LEU A 226 -8.45 1.60 5.41
N ALA A 227 -8.73 1.90 6.69
CA ALA A 227 -10.09 2.02 7.22
C ALA A 227 -10.88 3.14 6.51
N GLY A 228 -10.26 4.32 6.30
CA GLY A 228 -10.86 5.42 5.56
C GLY A 228 -11.20 5.07 4.11
N SER A 229 -10.27 4.39 3.41
CA SER A 229 -10.50 3.90 2.05
C SER A 229 -11.64 2.88 1.99
N PHE A 230 -11.67 1.95 2.94
CA PHE A 230 -12.72 0.93 3.04
C PHE A 230 -14.07 1.55 3.39
N ASN A 231 -14.13 2.49 4.33
CA ASN A 231 -15.35 3.23 4.68
C ASN A 231 -15.89 4.03 3.48
N THR A 232 -15.00 4.60 2.67
CA THR A 232 -15.38 5.29 1.42
C THR A 232 -15.99 4.33 0.41
N MET A 233 -15.42 3.13 0.27
CA MET A 233 -15.97 2.06 -0.58
C MET A 233 -17.34 1.61 -0.08
N LEU A 234 -17.48 1.38 1.23
CA LEU A 234 -18.78 1.00 1.84
C LEU A 234 -19.84 2.07 1.59
N LYS A 235 -19.49 3.35 1.73
CA LYS A 235 -20.43 4.44 1.45
C LYS A 235 -20.92 4.42 0.00
N ARG A 236 -20.01 4.19 -0.96
CA ARG A 236 -20.38 4.07 -2.38
C ARG A 236 -21.30 2.86 -2.62
N LEU A 237 -21.00 1.74 -1.99
CA LEU A 237 -21.78 0.51 -2.10
C LEU A 237 -23.18 0.71 -1.50
N GLU A 238 -23.28 1.27 -0.29
CA GLU A 238 -24.54 1.60 0.37
C GLU A 238 -25.43 2.51 -0.49
N MET A 239 -24.83 3.56 -1.06
CA MET A 239 -25.55 4.47 -1.97
C MET A 239 -26.05 3.73 -3.22
N SER A 240 -25.25 2.81 -3.78
CA SER A 240 -25.64 2.01 -4.95
C SER A 240 -26.81 1.08 -4.61
N PHE A 241 -26.72 0.35 -3.49
CA PHE A 241 -27.82 -0.53 -3.02
C PHE A 241 -29.10 0.24 -2.72
N ASN A 242 -29.00 1.39 -2.06
CA ASN A 242 -30.18 2.23 -1.76
C ASN A 242 -30.84 2.74 -3.04
N ARG A 243 -30.06 3.17 -4.06
CA ARG A 243 -30.59 3.54 -5.38
C ARG A 243 -31.30 2.35 -6.05
N GLN A 244 -30.71 1.16 -5.97
CA GLN A 244 -31.32 -0.04 -6.56
C GLN A 244 -32.62 -0.44 -5.84
N ARG A 245 -32.65 -0.39 -4.51
CA ARG A 245 -33.87 -0.65 -3.73
C ARG A 245 -34.98 0.34 -4.05
N GLN A 246 -34.63 1.63 -4.12
CA GLN A 246 -35.58 2.68 -4.48
C GLN A 246 -36.14 2.43 -5.89
N PHE A 247 -35.29 2.14 -6.88
CA PHE A 247 -35.70 1.82 -8.24
C PHE A 247 -36.69 0.64 -8.29
N LEU A 248 -36.41 -0.45 -7.58
CA LEU A 248 -37.29 -1.62 -7.54
C LEU A 248 -38.63 -1.29 -6.87
N SER A 249 -38.63 -0.49 -5.81
CA SER A 249 -39.84 -0.01 -5.13
C SER A 249 -40.70 0.82 -6.07
N ASP A 250 -40.08 1.80 -6.74
CA ASP A 250 -40.79 2.72 -7.61
C ASP A 250 -41.34 2.01 -8.86
N ALA A 251 -40.54 1.10 -9.45
CA ALA A 251 -41.01 0.24 -10.55
C ALA A 251 -42.22 -0.61 -10.15
N SER A 252 -42.20 -1.17 -8.94
CA SER A 252 -43.32 -1.96 -8.41
C SER A 252 -44.57 -1.12 -8.22
N HIS A 253 -44.43 0.11 -7.75
CA HIS A 253 -45.55 1.04 -7.61
C HIS A 253 -46.14 1.45 -8.97
N GLU A 254 -45.28 1.80 -9.95
CA GLU A 254 -45.74 2.20 -11.30
C GLU A 254 -46.40 1.05 -12.08
N LEU A 255 -46.01 -0.22 -11.83
CA LEU A 255 -46.67 -1.39 -12.44
C LEU A 255 -47.97 -1.79 -11.70
N ARG A 256 -48.07 -1.55 -10.38
CA ARG A 256 -49.27 -1.87 -9.62
C ARG A 256 -50.48 -1.06 -10.06
N THR A 257 -50.27 0.22 -10.38
CA THR A 257 -51.38 1.12 -10.75
C THR A 257 -52.12 0.64 -12.00
N PRO A 258 -51.51 0.45 -13.18
CA PRO A 258 -52.23 -0.05 -14.36
C PRO A 258 -52.82 -1.45 -14.15
N THR A 259 -52.13 -2.33 -13.42
CA THR A 259 -52.64 -3.67 -13.08
C THR A 259 -53.94 -3.57 -12.27
N SER A 260 -53.97 -2.67 -11.29
CA SER A 260 -55.22 -2.45 -10.47
C SER A 260 -56.34 -1.86 -11.29
N ILE A 261 -56.04 -0.97 -12.26
CA ILE A 261 -57.03 -0.38 -13.18
C ILE A 261 -57.61 -1.48 -14.07
N ILE A 262 -56.76 -2.32 -14.70
CA ILE A 262 -57.22 -3.45 -15.53
C ILE A 262 -58.12 -4.36 -14.71
N ARG A 263 -57.73 -4.78 -13.50
CA ARG A 263 -58.52 -5.61 -12.63
C ARG A 263 -59.84 -4.98 -12.29
N SER A 264 -59.87 -3.68 -11.93
CA SER A 264 -61.12 -2.96 -11.63
C SER A 264 -62.06 -2.93 -12.81
N TYR A 265 -61.58 -2.67 -14.03
CA TYR A 265 -62.42 -2.72 -15.23
C TYR A 265 -62.95 -4.11 -15.50
N CYS A 266 -62.17 -5.17 -15.33
CA CYS A 266 -62.61 -6.55 -15.45
C CYS A 266 -63.71 -6.89 -14.41
N ASP A 267 -63.43 -6.61 -13.13
CA ASP A 267 -64.37 -6.92 -12.02
C ASP A 267 -65.72 -6.18 -12.19
N VAL A 268 -65.69 -4.88 -12.53
CA VAL A 268 -66.90 -4.08 -12.75
C VAL A 268 -67.67 -4.51 -13.99
N THR A 269 -66.95 -4.97 -15.03
CA THR A 269 -67.58 -5.34 -16.32
C THR A 269 -68.23 -6.72 -16.25
N LEU A 270 -67.62 -7.64 -15.48
CA LEU A 270 -68.16 -9.00 -15.29
C LEU A 270 -69.35 -9.09 -14.34
N ASN A 271 -69.59 -8.06 -13.52
CA ASN A 271 -70.64 -8.05 -12.50
C ASN A 271 -72.06 -7.83 -13.09
N ARG A 272 -72.21 -7.37 -14.32
CA ARG A 272 -73.52 -7.19 -14.97
C ARG A 272 -73.38 -7.25 -16.48
N GLU A 273 -74.49 -7.62 -17.16
CA GLU A 273 -74.54 -7.51 -18.62
C GLU A 273 -74.48 -6.07 -19.07
N ARG A 274 -73.84 -5.85 -20.22
CA ARG A 274 -73.60 -4.55 -20.82
C ARG A 274 -73.89 -4.57 -22.32
N SER A 275 -74.05 -3.41 -22.88
CA SER A 275 -74.16 -3.26 -24.33
C SER A 275 -72.80 -3.59 -25.01
N ALA A 276 -72.86 -3.99 -26.30
CA ALA A 276 -71.64 -4.25 -27.08
C ALA A 276 -70.71 -3.02 -27.13
N GLU A 277 -71.27 -1.81 -27.11
CA GLU A 277 -70.48 -0.56 -27.17
C GLU A 277 -69.78 -0.28 -25.83
N GLU A 278 -70.45 -0.57 -24.69
CA GLU A 278 -69.81 -0.45 -23.38
C GLU A 278 -68.67 -1.47 -23.22
N TYR A 279 -68.83 -2.72 -23.72
CA TYR A 279 -67.72 -3.69 -23.73
C TYR A 279 -66.55 -3.21 -24.58
N LYS A 280 -66.79 -2.62 -25.75
CA LYS A 280 -65.70 -2.06 -26.58
C LYS A 280 -64.97 -0.90 -25.89
N ASP A 281 -65.69 -0.02 -25.18
CA ASP A 281 -65.07 1.09 -24.44
C ASP A 281 -64.18 0.55 -23.29
N VAL A 282 -64.64 -0.44 -22.55
CA VAL A 282 -63.85 -1.07 -21.49
C VAL A 282 -62.64 -1.77 -22.05
N LEU A 283 -62.77 -2.51 -23.16
CA LEU A 283 -61.63 -3.17 -23.83
C LEU A 283 -60.58 -2.17 -24.30
N ARG A 284 -60.99 -0.97 -24.82
CA ARG A 284 -60.07 0.09 -25.14
C ARG A 284 -59.31 0.57 -23.91
N LYS A 285 -59.94 0.85 -22.79
CA LYS A 285 -59.32 1.28 -21.53
C LYS A 285 -58.37 0.24 -20.96
N ILE A 286 -58.70 -1.06 -21.08
CA ILE A 286 -57.81 -2.14 -20.74
C ILE A 286 -56.60 -2.17 -21.64
N SER A 287 -56.80 -2.05 -22.99
CA SER A 287 -55.73 -2.00 -23.99
C SER A 287 -54.77 -0.85 -23.71
N ASP A 288 -55.27 0.34 -23.41
CA ASP A 288 -54.46 1.51 -23.07
C ASP A 288 -53.63 1.26 -21.79
N SER A 289 -54.19 0.58 -20.79
CA SER A 289 -53.50 0.24 -19.56
C SER A 289 -52.42 -0.82 -19.78
N VAL A 290 -52.64 -1.80 -20.68
CA VAL A 290 -51.67 -2.80 -21.09
C VAL A 290 -50.51 -2.14 -21.85
N ASN A 291 -50.83 -1.26 -22.86
CA ASN A 291 -49.81 -0.52 -23.58
C ASN A 291 -48.91 0.30 -22.63
N ARG A 292 -49.52 0.98 -21.66
CA ARG A 292 -48.78 1.70 -20.62
C ARG A 292 -47.83 0.79 -19.82
N MET A 293 -48.28 -0.44 -19.46
CA MET A 293 -47.40 -1.42 -18.79
C MET A 293 -46.23 -1.82 -19.66
N CYS A 294 -46.48 -2.09 -20.95
CA CYS A 294 -45.44 -2.42 -21.91
C CYS A 294 -44.38 -1.29 -22.01
N ASP A 295 -44.81 -0.04 -22.07
CA ASP A 295 -43.93 1.13 -22.09
C ASP A 295 -43.04 1.21 -20.84
N ILE A 296 -43.63 1.01 -19.65
CA ILE A 296 -42.87 1.01 -18.39
C ILE A 296 -41.87 -0.12 -18.38
N ILE A 297 -42.25 -1.34 -18.77
CA ILE A 297 -41.34 -2.50 -18.85
C ILE A 297 -40.17 -2.22 -19.81
N ASN A 298 -40.46 -1.72 -21.01
CA ASN A 298 -39.42 -1.40 -21.99
C ASN A 298 -38.44 -0.35 -21.45
N ARG A 299 -38.91 0.70 -20.79
CA ARG A 299 -38.07 1.73 -20.15
C ARG A 299 -37.21 1.16 -19.02
N ILE A 300 -37.75 0.24 -18.20
CA ILE A 300 -36.99 -0.50 -17.18
C ILE A 300 -35.88 -1.32 -17.81
N LEU A 301 -36.19 -2.04 -18.91
CA LEU A 301 -35.19 -2.82 -19.66
C LEU A 301 -34.09 -1.93 -20.26
N THR A 302 -34.47 -0.75 -20.80
CA THR A 302 -33.49 0.23 -21.30
C THR A 302 -32.56 0.68 -20.17
N ILE A 303 -33.09 1.07 -19.01
CA ILE A 303 -32.25 1.47 -17.87
C ILE A 303 -31.31 0.34 -17.44
N SER A 304 -31.82 -0.89 -17.37
CA SER A 304 -31.00 -2.06 -17.03
C SER A 304 -29.88 -2.33 -18.06
N ARG A 305 -30.15 -2.08 -19.34
CA ARG A 305 -29.12 -2.14 -20.40
C ARG A 305 -28.09 -1.03 -20.23
N LEU A 306 -28.52 0.20 -19.96
CA LEU A 306 -27.64 1.36 -19.76
C LEU A 306 -26.73 1.19 -18.54
N ASP A 307 -27.23 0.65 -17.45
CA ASP A 307 -26.43 0.34 -16.25
C ASP A 307 -25.31 -0.71 -16.54
N ASN A 308 -25.49 -1.54 -17.61
CA ASN A 308 -24.50 -2.54 -18.04
C ASN A 308 -23.76 -2.18 -19.33
N MET A 309 -23.98 -1.00 -19.90
CA MET A 309 -23.49 -0.61 -21.25
C MET A 309 -21.97 -0.55 -21.38
N ALA A 310 -21.22 -0.33 -20.29
CA ALA A 310 -19.76 -0.33 -20.31
C ALA A 310 -19.16 -1.62 -20.91
N VAL A 311 -19.92 -2.73 -20.94
CA VAL A 311 -19.50 -4.03 -21.47
C VAL A 311 -19.95 -4.24 -22.95
N LEU A 312 -21.02 -3.54 -23.40
CA LEU A 312 -21.67 -3.80 -24.68
C LEU A 312 -21.50 -2.69 -25.71
N PHE A 313 -20.90 -1.56 -25.35
CA PHE A 313 -20.78 -0.38 -26.18
C PHE A 313 -19.87 -0.61 -27.39
N ARG A 314 -20.41 -0.34 -28.57
CA ARG A 314 -19.67 -0.33 -29.84
C ARG A 314 -19.79 1.05 -30.47
N PRO A 315 -18.88 1.98 -30.15
CA PRO A 315 -18.94 3.32 -30.74
C PRO A 315 -18.79 3.23 -32.25
N ALA A 316 -19.70 3.90 -32.97
CA ALA A 316 -19.66 4.07 -34.40
C ALA A 316 -19.69 5.57 -34.74
N ARG A 317 -19.28 5.91 -35.94
CA ARG A 317 -19.47 7.28 -36.44
C ARG A 317 -20.95 7.52 -36.67
N VAL A 318 -21.54 8.46 -35.96
CA VAL A 318 -22.95 8.78 -35.99
C VAL A 318 -23.11 10.23 -36.47
N ASP A 319 -23.88 10.43 -37.53
CA ASP A 319 -24.35 11.73 -37.95
C ASP A 319 -25.57 12.12 -37.10
N LEU A 320 -25.38 13.12 -36.23
CA LEU A 320 -26.44 13.57 -35.31
C LEU A 320 -27.64 14.19 -36.02
N LYS A 321 -27.42 14.86 -37.19
CA LYS A 321 -28.50 15.42 -37.95
C LYS A 321 -29.41 14.34 -38.51
N ALA A 322 -28.84 13.30 -39.09
CA ALA A 322 -29.60 12.16 -39.59
C ALA A 322 -30.39 11.46 -38.48
N VAL A 323 -29.81 11.32 -37.26
CA VAL A 323 -30.52 10.75 -36.10
C VAL A 323 -31.71 11.61 -35.69
N VAL A 324 -31.51 12.93 -35.57
CA VAL A 324 -32.59 13.86 -35.19
C VAL A 324 -33.67 13.94 -36.27
N GLU A 325 -33.33 13.89 -37.56
CA GLU A 325 -34.30 13.82 -38.67
C GLU A 325 -35.15 12.56 -38.59
N ASP A 326 -34.57 11.40 -38.28
CA ASP A 326 -35.28 10.16 -38.09
C ASP A 326 -36.23 10.22 -36.86
N VAL A 327 -35.80 10.86 -35.78
CA VAL A 327 -36.63 11.11 -34.59
C VAL A 327 -37.78 12.05 -34.91
N VAL A 328 -37.53 13.15 -35.64
CA VAL A 328 -38.59 14.09 -36.03
C VAL A 328 -39.66 13.37 -36.85
N LYS A 329 -39.30 12.58 -37.86
CA LYS A 329 -40.25 11.77 -38.67
C LYS A 329 -41.05 10.81 -37.77
N LEU A 330 -40.45 10.21 -36.77
CA LEU A 330 -41.11 9.26 -35.85
C LEU A 330 -42.17 9.97 -34.99
N VAL A 331 -41.92 11.19 -34.51
CA VAL A 331 -42.79 11.89 -33.57
C VAL A 331 -43.76 12.87 -34.24
N GLU A 332 -43.57 13.16 -35.54
CA GLU A 332 -44.40 14.11 -36.33
C GLU A 332 -45.91 13.82 -36.26
N PRO A 333 -46.40 12.54 -36.35
CA PRO A 333 -47.82 12.26 -36.23
C PRO A 333 -48.39 12.67 -34.86
N ASN A 334 -47.60 12.49 -33.79
CA ASN A 334 -48.00 12.88 -32.44
C ASN A 334 -48.00 14.41 -32.27
N ALA A 335 -47.00 15.08 -32.82
CA ALA A 335 -46.95 16.54 -32.84
C ALA A 335 -48.13 17.15 -33.61
N ALA A 336 -48.48 16.62 -34.82
CA ALA A 336 -49.59 17.05 -35.60
C ALA A 336 -50.96 16.90 -34.86
N THR A 337 -51.15 15.77 -34.17
CA THR A 337 -52.36 15.51 -33.35
C THR A 337 -52.52 16.54 -32.22
N ARG A 338 -51.41 17.09 -31.70
CA ARG A 338 -51.40 18.10 -30.65
C ARG A 338 -51.29 19.54 -31.16
N GLY A 339 -51.20 19.75 -32.50
CA GLY A 339 -51.03 21.07 -33.10
C GLY A 339 -49.69 21.70 -32.84
N VAL A 340 -48.66 20.91 -32.53
CA VAL A 340 -47.31 21.39 -32.23
C VAL A 340 -46.45 21.36 -33.49
N ARG A 341 -45.78 22.47 -33.81
CA ARG A 341 -44.87 22.56 -34.95
C ARG A 341 -43.45 22.24 -34.54
N ILE A 342 -42.74 21.45 -35.33
CA ILE A 342 -41.34 21.12 -35.11
C ILE A 342 -40.51 21.78 -36.18
N ASN A 343 -39.51 22.57 -35.78
CA ASN A 343 -38.55 23.20 -36.66
C ASN A 343 -37.16 22.62 -36.35
N MET A 344 -36.42 22.28 -37.40
CA MET A 344 -35.06 21.77 -37.25
C MET A 344 -34.08 22.65 -38.03
N SER A 345 -32.95 23.00 -37.46
CA SER A 345 -31.90 23.79 -38.05
C SER A 345 -30.53 23.33 -37.54
N GLY A 346 -29.46 23.76 -38.19
CA GLY A 346 -28.10 23.52 -37.75
C GLY A 346 -27.25 22.76 -38.74
N ASN A 347 -26.04 22.39 -38.30
CA ASN A 347 -25.00 21.83 -39.14
C ASN A 347 -24.95 20.29 -39.03
N ASP A 348 -24.31 19.66 -40.01
CA ASP A 348 -23.99 18.24 -39.97
C ASP A 348 -22.83 18.04 -38.95
N VAL A 349 -23.10 17.35 -37.87
CA VAL A 349 -22.11 17.08 -36.83
C VAL A 349 -22.00 15.56 -36.61
N ILE A 350 -20.79 15.04 -36.80
CA ILE A 350 -20.49 13.61 -36.60
C ILE A 350 -19.76 13.43 -35.28
N ILE A 351 -20.25 12.46 -34.49
CA ILE A 351 -19.62 12.04 -33.23
C ILE A 351 -19.34 10.55 -33.26
N ASN A 352 -18.48 10.08 -32.36
CA ASN A 352 -18.36 8.66 -32.04
C ASN A 352 -19.36 8.33 -30.94
N GLY A 353 -20.36 7.49 -31.21
CA GLY A 353 -21.38 7.19 -30.22
C GLY A 353 -22.22 5.96 -30.60
N ASP A 354 -23.21 5.66 -29.74
CA ASP A 354 -24.21 4.62 -29.97
C ASP A 354 -25.44 5.22 -30.61
N ARG A 355 -25.70 4.84 -31.89
CA ARG A 355 -26.82 5.37 -32.65
C ARG A 355 -28.18 5.07 -31.99
N GLU A 356 -28.33 3.85 -31.44
CA GLU A 356 -29.62 3.45 -30.80
C GLU A 356 -29.85 4.26 -29.54
N GLY A 357 -28.85 4.38 -28.65
CA GLY A 357 -28.93 5.20 -27.45
C GLY A 357 -29.20 6.67 -27.78
N LEU A 358 -28.49 7.24 -28.77
CA LEU A 358 -28.70 8.63 -29.18
C LEU A 358 -30.12 8.85 -29.78
N THR A 359 -30.63 7.89 -30.54
CA THR A 359 -32.02 7.94 -31.06
C THR A 359 -33.01 7.94 -29.90
N GLU A 360 -32.82 7.08 -28.91
CA GLU A 360 -33.68 7.01 -27.71
C GLU A 360 -33.60 8.31 -26.87
N MET A 361 -32.41 8.86 -26.70
CA MET A 361 -32.21 10.13 -26.00
C MET A 361 -32.99 11.26 -26.66
N PHE A 362 -32.81 11.46 -27.96
CA PHE A 362 -33.53 12.51 -28.67
C PHE A 362 -35.03 12.28 -28.72
N THR A 363 -35.48 11.03 -28.87
CA THR A 363 -36.91 10.69 -28.83
C THR A 363 -37.51 11.12 -27.48
N ASN A 364 -36.87 10.80 -26.36
CA ASN A 364 -37.36 11.19 -25.04
C ASN A 364 -37.42 12.73 -24.84
N ILE A 365 -36.41 13.46 -25.33
CA ILE A 365 -36.39 14.93 -25.21
C ILE A 365 -37.49 15.55 -26.07
N VAL A 366 -37.59 15.15 -27.35
CA VAL A 366 -38.56 15.73 -28.30
C VAL A 366 -39.98 15.34 -27.94
N GLU A 367 -40.24 14.08 -27.53
CA GLU A 367 -41.55 13.68 -27.03
C GLU A 367 -41.98 14.49 -25.80
N ASN A 368 -41.04 14.78 -24.86
CA ASN A 368 -41.36 15.64 -23.72
C ASN A 368 -41.68 17.07 -24.17
N ALA A 369 -40.91 17.62 -25.13
CA ALA A 369 -41.16 18.94 -25.68
C ALA A 369 -42.55 19.06 -26.38
N ILE A 370 -43.00 18.00 -27.04
CA ILE A 370 -44.35 17.93 -27.64
C ILE A 370 -45.42 17.75 -26.57
N LYS A 371 -45.18 16.84 -25.63
CA LYS A 371 -46.15 16.41 -24.63
C LYS A 371 -46.52 17.48 -23.60
N TYR A 372 -45.55 18.28 -23.19
CA TYR A 372 -45.68 19.39 -22.26
C TYR A 372 -45.85 20.76 -22.94
N ASN A 373 -46.01 20.78 -24.27
CA ASN A 373 -46.28 22.00 -24.99
C ASN A 373 -47.70 22.50 -24.79
N LYS A 374 -47.90 23.75 -25.13
CA LYS A 374 -49.25 24.35 -25.30
C LYS A 374 -49.81 24.07 -26.69
N PRO A 375 -51.13 24.07 -26.87
CA PRO A 375 -51.76 24.02 -28.22
C PRO A 375 -51.13 25.07 -29.13
N GLU A 376 -50.87 24.69 -30.39
CA GLU A 376 -50.21 25.55 -31.39
C GLU A 376 -48.81 26.02 -31.01
N GLY A 377 -48.14 25.34 -30.11
CA GLY A 377 -46.77 25.63 -29.69
C GLY A 377 -45.74 25.19 -30.69
N ASN A 378 -44.47 25.53 -30.40
CA ASN A 378 -43.33 25.19 -31.24
C ASN A 378 -42.33 24.34 -30.45
N VAL A 379 -41.59 23.50 -31.18
CA VAL A 379 -40.38 22.82 -30.73
C VAL A 379 -39.29 23.17 -31.75
N ASP A 380 -38.25 23.87 -31.30
CA ASP A 380 -37.12 24.27 -32.15
C ASP A 380 -35.90 23.44 -31.77
N ILE A 381 -35.38 22.68 -32.74
CA ILE A 381 -34.19 21.82 -32.58
C ILE A 381 -33.03 22.45 -33.35
N ASN A 382 -31.93 22.69 -32.67
CA ASN A 382 -30.74 23.26 -33.30
C ASN A 382 -29.50 22.42 -32.99
N ILE A 383 -28.68 22.12 -34.01
CA ILE A 383 -27.46 21.32 -33.91
C ILE A 383 -26.27 22.18 -34.33
N ASN A 384 -25.33 22.39 -33.43
CA ASN A 384 -24.13 23.18 -33.67
C ASN A 384 -22.88 22.45 -33.11
N GLU A 385 -21.71 22.92 -33.51
CA GLU A 385 -20.46 22.56 -32.93
C GLU A 385 -19.92 23.72 -32.09
N VAL A 386 -19.58 23.44 -30.82
CA VAL A 386 -19.04 24.44 -29.88
C VAL A 386 -17.87 23.82 -29.12
N ASN A 387 -16.70 24.44 -29.21
CA ASN A 387 -15.49 24.03 -28.48
C ASN A 387 -15.12 22.54 -28.66
N GLY A 388 -15.30 21.99 -29.87
CA GLY A 388 -14.95 20.57 -30.16
C GLY A 388 -15.99 19.56 -29.67
N SER A 389 -17.15 20.02 -29.19
CA SER A 389 -18.29 19.18 -28.81
C SER A 389 -19.50 19.52 -29.70
N ALA A 390 -20.34 18.52 -29.94
CA ALA A 390 -21.66 18.75 -30.52
C ALA A 390 -22.57 19.37 -29.47
N LEU A 391 -23.23 20.47 -29.78
CA LEU A 391 -24.28 21.08 -28.98
C LEU A 391 -25.61 20.88 -29.66
N ILE A 392 -26.52 20.18 -29.04
CA ILE A 392 -27.89 20.01 -29.49
C ILE A 392 -28.80 20.72 -28.50
N SER A 393 -29.58 21.68 -28.97
CA SER A 393 -30.58 22.37 -28.18
C SER A 393 -32.00 22.03 -28.68
N VAL A 394 -32.86 21.67 -27.75
CA VAL A 394 -34.28 21.44 -28.00
C VAL A 394 -35.05 22.44 -27.13
N ALA A 395 -35.67 23.41 -27.75
CA ALA A 395 -36.46 24.47 -27.13
C ALA A 395 -37.93 24.23 -27.34
N ASP A 396 -38.75 24.26 -26.29
CA ASP A 396 -40.22 24.20 -26.37
C ASP A 396 -40.86 25.49 -25.84
N THR A 397 -42.07 25.74 -26.28
CA THR A 397 -42.91 26.86 -25.80
C THR A 397 -43.96 26.45 -24.80
N GLY A 398 -43.71 25.33 -24.09
CA GLY A 398 -44.68 24.68 -23.22
C GLY A 398 -44.85 25.33 -21.85
N ILE A 399 -45.28 24.49 -20.89
CA ILE A 399 -45.59 24.92 -19.51
C ILE A 399 -44.35 25.34 -18.70
N GLY A 400 -43.16 24.95 -19.13
CA GLY A 400 -41.92 25.19 -18.38
C GLY A 400 -41.79 24.36 -17.11
N ILE A 401 -40.64 24.51 -16.47
CA ILE A 401 -40.25 23.78 -15.25
C ILE A 401 -39.85 24.81 -14.19
N PRO A 402 -40.32 24.71 -12.93
CA PRO A 402 -39.82 25.54 -11.84
C PRO A 402 -38.33 25.38 -11.64
N GLU A 403 -37.61 26.48 -11.37
CA GLU A 403 -36.15 26.47 -11.20
C GLU A 403 -35.64 25.47 -10.16
N GLU A 404 -36.35 25.36 -9.03
CA GLU A 404 -36.05 24.43 -7.95
C GLU A 404 -36.16 22.95 -8.33
N GLU A 405 -36.86 22.63 -9.42
CA GLU A 405 -37.10 21.28 -9.92
C GLU A 405 -36.14 20.84 -11.03
N THR A 406 -35.45 21.78 -11.65
CA THR A 406 -34.59 21.53 -12.83
C THR A 406 -33.50 20.49 -12.59
N LYS A 407 -33.02 20.34 -11.35
CA LYS A 407 -32.02 19.33 -10.98
C LYS A 407 -32.65 17.96 -10.74
N LYS A 408 -33.89 17.91 -10.26
CA LYS A 408 -34.59 16.68 -9.87
C LYS A 408 -35.27 15.98 -11.05
N ILE A 409 -35.56 16.69 -12.13
CA ILE A 409 -36.23 16.10 -13.30
C ILE A 409 -35.49 14.93 -13.95
N PHE A 410 -34.19 14.78 -13.65
CA PHE A 410 -33.34 13.68 -14.10
C PHE A 410 -33.36 12.47 -13.16
N ASP A 411 -33.95 12.61 -11.97
CA ASP A 411 -34.11 11.48 -11.04
C ASP A 411 -35.10 10.47 -11.59
N ARG A 412 -34.86 9.19 -11.37
CA ARG A 412 -35.73 8.10 -11.84
C ARG A 412 -37.11 8.22 -11.18
N PHE A 413 -38.18 8.09 -11.98
CA PHE A 413 -39.59 8.20 -11.58
C PHE A 413 -40.01 9.59 -11.05
N TYR A 414 -39.13 10.58 -11.14
CA TYR A 414 -39.43 11.94 -10.70
C TYR A 414 -40.41 12.64 -11.66
N ARG A 415 -41.36 13.39 -11.08
CA ARG A 415 -42.36 14.18 -11.83
C ARG A 415 -42.67 15.45 -11.06
N VAL A 416 -42.68 16.58 -11.76
CA VAL A 416 -43.13 17.85 -11.17
C VAL A 416 -44.62 17.78 -10.80
N ASP A 417 -44.98 18.21 -9.60
CA ASP A 417 -46.34 18.07 -9.05
C ASP A 417 -47.42 18.67 -9.95
N ALA A 418 -47.18 19.77 -10.59
CA ALA A 418 -48.08 20.41 -11.54
C ALA A 418 -48.49 19.53 -12.74
N SER A 419 -47.69 18.52 -13.08
CA SER A 419 -47.93 17.59 -14.18
C SER A 419 -48.63 16.29 -13.76
N ARG A 420 -48.74 16.00 -12.46
CA ARG A 420 -49.31 14.73 -11.94
C ARG A 420 -50.75 14.47 -12.34
N GLY A 421 -51.54 15.52 -12.55
CA GLY A 421 -52.97 15.36 -12.85
C GLY A 421 -53.32 15.41 -14.34
N GLN A 422 -52.48 15.96 -15.21
CA GLN A 422 -52.87 16.30 -16.58
C GLN A 422 -52.15 15.47 -17.67
N THR A 423 -51.04 14.81 -17.37
CA THR A 423 -50.21 14.17 -18.40
C THR A 423 -49.70 12.80 -17.95
N ILE A 424 -49.93 11.76 -18.77
CA ILE A 424 -49.48 10.39 -18.53
C ILE A 424 -47.96 10.29 -18.80
N GLY A 425 -47.20 9.85 -17.80
CA GLY A 425 -45.76 9.59 -17.97
C GLY A 425 -45.16 8.84 -16.78
N SER A 426 -44.15 8.01 -17.01
CA SER A 426 -43.53 7.15 -15.99
C SER A 426 -42.43 7.87 -15.17
N GLY A 427 -42.01 9.07 -15.56
CA GLY A 427 -40.87 9.75 -14.93
C GLY A 427 -39.47 9.13 -15.24
N LEU A 428 -39.40 8.22 -16.23
CA LEU A 428 -38.15 7.54 -16.59
C LEU A 428 -37.43 8.17 -17.79
N GLY A 429 -38.15 8.94 -18.64
CA GLY A 429 -37.58 9.42 -19.90
C GLY A 429 -36.34 10.31 -19.74
N LEU A 430 -36.40 11.30 -18.84
CA LEU A 430 -35.25 12.20 -18.62
C LEU A 430 -34.11 11.53 -17.85
N SER A 431 -34.36 10.54 -17.02
CA SER A 431 -33.30 9.75 -16.40
C SER A 431 -32.57 8.85 -17.41
N ILE A 432 -33.28 8.34 -18.43
CA ILE A 432 -32.68 7.66 -19.59
C ILE A 432 -31.80 8.63 -20.37
N VAL A 433 -32.32 9.83 -20.68
CA VAL A 433 -31.52 10.88 -21.33
C VAL A 433 -30.23 11.17 -20.58
N TYR A 434 -30.32 11.39 -19.27
CA TYR A 434 -29.16 11.67 -18.42
C TYR A 434 -28.14 10.53 -18.49
N SER A 435 -28.57 9.28 -18.36
CA SER A 435 -27.69 8.11 -18.42
C SER A 435 -27.02 7.96 -19.78
N ILE A 436 -27.71 8.22 -20.89
CA ILE A 436 -27.15 8.17 -22.24
C ILE A 436 -26.11 9.28 -22.44
N VAL A 437 -26.40 10.50 -21.99
CA VAL A 437 -25.48 11.65 -22.07
C VAL A 437 -24.21 11.38 -21.24
N GLU A 438 -24.36 10.95 -19.98
CA GLU A 438 -23.23 10.59 -19.10
C GLU A 438 -22.39 9.48 -19.72
N PHE A 439 -23.05 8.48 -20.28
CA PHE A 439 -22.38 7.37 -20.96
C PHE A 439 -21.53 7.82 -22.15
N HIS A 440 -21.97 8.82 -22.90
CA HIS A 440 -21.20 9.43 -24.00
C HIS A 440 -20.17 10.48 -23.52
N GLY A 441 -19.92 10.59 -22.19
CA GLY A 441 -19.01 11.59 -21.64
C GLY A 441 -19.47 13.03 -21.83
N GLY A 442 -20.76 13.20 -22.09
CA GLY A 442 -21.40 14.50 -22.34
C GLY A 442 -21.93 15.15 -21.06
N ARG A 443 -22.62 16.25 -21.25
CA ARG A 443 -23.39 16.93 -20.20
C ARG A 443 -24.70 17.46 -20.77
N ILE A 444 -25.71 17.56 -19.90
CA ILE A 444 -27.02 18.14 -20.21
C ILE A 444 -27.31 19.32 -19.29
N GLU A 445 -27.80 20.39 -19.83
CA GLU A 445 -28.22 21.59 -19.11
C GLU A 445 -29.67 21.92 -19.47
N VAL A 446 -30.41 22.48 -18.52
CA VAL A 446 -31.81 22.88 -18.71
C VAL A 446 -31.98 24.31 -18.25
N GLU A 447 -32.51 25.12 -19.18
CA GLU A 447 -32.96 26.48 -18.92
C GLU A 447 -34.47 26.48 -19.06
N SER A 448 -35.19 26.83 -18.02
CA SER A 448 -36.65 26.82 -18.08
C SER A 448 -37.26 27.93 -17.21
N THR A 449 -38.39 28.43 -17.67
CA THR A 449 -39.20 29.40 -16.93
C THR A 449 -40.64 28.94 -16.98
N LEU A 450 -41.28 28.84 -15.81
CA LEU A 450 -42.68 28.42 -15.70
C LEU A 450 -43.56 29.32 -16.58
N GLY A 451 -44.42 28.71 -17.43
CA GLY A 451 -45.29 29.39 -18.39
C GLY A 451 -44.64 29.85 -19.71
N LYS A 452 -43.32 29.77 -19.84
CA LYS A 452 -42.61 30.23 -21.06
C LYS A 452 -42.00 29.10 -21.90
N GLY A 453 -41.82 27.91 -21.28
CA GLY A 453 -41.21 26.76 -21.96
C GLY A 453 -39.84 26.39 -21.39
N SER A 454 -39.18 25.43 -22.03
CA SER A 454 -37.87 24.89 -21.58
C SER A 454 -36.90 24.77 -22.75
N ILE A 455 -35.61 24.85 -22.47
CA ILE A 455 -34.52 24.60 -23.42
C ILE A 455 -33.62 23.54 -22.81
N PHE A 456 -33.57 22.36 -23.44
CA PHE A 456 -32.62 21.30 -23.10
C PHE A 456 -31.39 21.43 -24.01
N LYS A 457 -30.21 21.58 -23.42
CA LYS A 457 -28.92 21.69 -24.07
C LYS A 457 -28.08 20.46 -23.80
N VAL A 458 -27.81 19.65 -24.81
CA VAL A 458 -26.98 18.44 -24.70
C VAL A 458 -25.64 18.72 -25.37
N TYR A 459 -24.56 18.50 -24.64
CA TYR A 459 -23.18 18.61 -25.12
C TYR A 459 -22.58 17.23 -25.21
N LEU A 460 -22.15 16.80 -26.37
CA LEU A 460 -21.53 15.51 -26.63
C LEU A 460 -20.12 15.70 -27.21
N PRO A 461 -19.07 15.12 -26.65
CA PRO A 461 -17.73 15.18 -27.21
C PRO A 461 -17.70 14.46 -28.57
N LYS A 462 -16.96 14.98 -29.53
CA LYS A 462 -16.83 14.36 -30.88
C LYS A 462 -16.01 13.08 -30.81
N ASP A 463 -14.94 13.08 -29.98
CA ASP A 463 -14.10 11.92 -29.75
C ASP A 463 -14.47 11.28 -28.42
N TYR A 464 -15.02 10.09 -28.52
CA TYR A 464 -15.39 9.32 -27.35
C TYR A 464 -14.13 8.68 -26.72
N THR A 465 -13.78 9.14 -25.53
CA THR A 465 -12.79 8.46 -24.69
C THR A 465 -13.53 7.81 -23.52
N LEU A 466 -13.56 6.47 -23.46
CA LEU A 466 -14.12 5.74 -22.32
C LEU A 466 -13.47 6.26 -21.02
N LEU A 467 -14.28 6.85 -20.16
CA LEU A 467 -13.89 7.16 -18.77
C LEU A 467 -13.65 5.85 -17.99
N GLY A 468 -12.61 5.11 -18.36
CA GLY A 468 -12.28 3.80 -17.77
C GLY A 468 -11.04 3.14 -18.35
N SER A 469 -10.44 3.67 -19.42
CA SER A 469 -9.24 3.07 -20.04
C SER A 469 -7.90 3.58 -19.49
N ASN A 470 -7.88 4.23 -18.33
CA ASN A 470 -6.65 4.59 -17.62
C ASN A 470 -6.22 3.48 -16.63
N GLN A 471 -6.24 2.21 -17.08
CA GLN A 471 -5.50 1.12 -16.44
C GLN A 471 -4.65 0.45 -17.50
N GLY A 472 -3.39 0.85 -17.60
CA GLY A 472 -2.43 0.09 -18.39
C GLY A 472 -1.33 0.92 -19.04
N SER A 473 -0.59 1.67 -18.26
CA SER A 473 0.81 1.96 -18.59
C SER A 473 1.57 2.20 -17.28
N LEU A 474 2.03 1.10 -16.71
CA LEU A 474 3.25 0.99 -15.90
C LEU A 474 3.78 -0.44 -16.06
#